data_46772c61e39134a655947dbb56554236
#
_entry.id   46772c61e39134a655947dbb56554236
#
_cell.length_a   1.000
_cell.length_b   1.000
_cell.length_c   1.000
_cell.angle_alpha   90.00
_cell.angle_beta   90.00
_cell.angle_gamma   90.00
#
_symmetry.space_group_name_H-M   'P 1'
#
loop_
_entity.id
_entity.type
_entity.pdbx_description
1 polymer ?
#
loop_
_entity_poly.entity_id
_entity_poly.type
_entity_poly.pdbx_seq_one_letter_code
_entity_poly.pdbx_strand_id
1 'polypeptide(L)'
;AMVCSMAGCSGKDAGTAESSASGSSAAAENTGAAAENGKDSVIVVMGPSSEPEAGFDPAYGWGAGEHVHEPLIQSTLTVTKADMTIGYDLATDMNVSDDGMTWTVTIRDDVKFTDGEKLTAEDVAFTYNTLRDNSSVNDFTMLKEARALDDTTVEFDMNRPYSIWPYTMAITGIVPEHAYGPDYGTNPIGSGRYIMKQWDKGQQVIFEANPDYYGDAPKMKTVTV
;
A
#
# COMPACT_ATOMS: atom_id res chain seq x y z
N ALA A 1 14.16 -19.27 -49.10
CA ALA A 1 14.97 -20.43 -49.54
C ALA A 1 16.39 -20.38 -48.93
N MET A 2 16.72 -21.36 -48.18
CA MET A 2 18.02 -21.96 -47.85
C MET A 2 18.08 -22.21 -46.35
N VAL A 3 17.86 -23.29 -45.90
CA VAL A 3 18.24 -24.70 -45.70
C VAL A 3 19.76 -24.93 -45.59
N CYS A 4 20.06 -25.77 -44.61
CA CYS A 4 21.26 -26.56 -44.31
C CYS A 4 22.11 -26.05 -43.14
N SER A 5 22.62 -26.87 -42.25
CA SER A 5 22.52 -28.33 -41.95
C SER A 5 23.34 -28.59 -40.70
N MET A 6 22.96 -29.62 -39.99
CA MET A 6 23.69 -30.26 -38.89
C MET A 6 25.06 -30.78 -39.28
N ALA A 7 25.99 -30.82 -38.33
CA ALA A 7 26.88 -31.96 -38.10
C ALA A 7 27.52 -31.84 -36.73
N GLY A 8 27.35 -32.86 -35.97
CA GLY A 8 27.99 -33.25 -34.77
C GLY A 8 29.27 -34.05 -35.07
N CYS A 9 30.09 -34.10 -34.05
CA CYS A 9 30.95 -35.27 -33.79
C CYS A 9 31.55 -35.23 -32.39
N SER A 10 31.47 -36.35 -31.77
CA SER A 10 32.02 -36.76 -30.48
C SER A 10 33.54 -36.92 -30.48
N GLY A 11 34.16 -36.77 -29.32
CA GLY A 11 35.53 -37.21 -29.06
C GLY A 11 35.86 -37.11 -27.57
N LYS A 12 36.04 -38.26 -26.94
CA LYS A 12 36.63 -38.51 -25.62
C LYS A 12 38.12 -38.10 -25.59
N ASP A 13 38.65 -37.60 -24.47
CA ASP A 13 39.48 -38.32 -23.52
C ASP A 13 40.12 -37.40 -22.46
N ALA A 14 40.29 -37.99 -21.34
CA ALA A 14 40.90 -37.75 -20.09
C ALA A 14 42.14 -36.82 -20.01
N GLY A 15 42.26 -36.12 -18.88
CA GLY A 15 43.48 -35.46 -18.42
C GLY A 15 43.30 -34.78 -17.06
N THR A 16 43.69 -35.50 -16.02
CA THR A 16 43.79 -35.06 -14.60
C THR A 16 44.84 -33.97 -14.45
N ALA A 17 44.49 -32.88 -13.74
CA ALA A 17 45.47 -32.10 -12.99
C ALA A 17 44.77 -31.35 -11.84
N GLU A 18 45.12 -31.72 -10.63
CA GLU A 18 44.86 -31.01 -9.39
C GLU A 18 45.55 -29.64 -9.38
N SER A 19 44.85 -28.63 -8.96
CA SER A 19 45.49 -27.45 -8.37
C SER A 19 44.53 -26.84 -7.33
N SER A 20 44.91 -27.04 -6.12
CA SER A 20 44.37 -26.45 -4.90
C SER A 20 44.54 -24.94 -4.89
N ALA A 21 43.45 -24.19 -4.76
CA ALA A 21 43.49 -22.84 -4.25
C ALA A 21 42.32 -22.65 -3.26
N SER A 22 42.64 -22.65 -2.00
CA SER A 22 41.81 -22.30 -0.89
C SER A 22 41.42 -20.81 -0.96
N GLY A 23 40.18 -20.55 -1.31
CA GLY A 23 39.54 -19.25 -1.15
C GLY A 23 38.46 -19.35 -0.07
N SER A 24 38.82 -19.01 1.15
CA SER A 24 37.89 -18.84 2.25
C SER A 24 36.96 -17.64 1.93
N SER A 25 35.77 -17.91 1.41
CA SER A 25 34.68 -16.93 1.46
C SER A 25 33.98 -17.14 2.81
N ALA A 26 34.19 -16.21 3.72
CA ALA A 26 33.37 -16.07 4.92
C ALA A 26 31.91 -15.86 4.49
N ALA A 27 31.11 -16.89 4.64
CA ALA A 27 29.66 -16.74 4.60
C ALA A 27 29.29 -15.84 5.80
N ALA A 28 28.80 -14.62 5.50
CA ALA A 28 28.14 -13.84 6.49
C ALA A 28 26.92 -14.66 6.96
N GLU A 29 26.96 -15.11 8.21
CA GLU A 29 25.78 -15.66 8.87
C GLU A 29 24.73 -14.55 8.93
N ASN A 30 23.79 -14.61 8.00
CA ASN A 30 22.57 -13.81 8.06
C ASN A 30 21.69 -14.41 9.15
N THR A 31 21.83 -13.90 10.37
CA THR A 31 20.89 -14.15 11.46
C THR A 31 19.62 -13.30 11.25
N GLY A 32 19.01 -13.42 10.09
CA GLY A 32 17.63 -13.04 9.91
C GLY A 32 16.81 -13.99 10.76
N ALA A 33 16.12 -13.46 11.78
CA ALA A 33 15.17 -14.21 12.55
C ALA A 33 14.18 -14.84 11.56
N ALA A 34 14.28 -16.15 11.36
CA ALA A 34 13.29 -16.90 10.59
C ALA A 34 11.96 -16.71 11.33
N ALA A 35 11.02 -16.04 10.68
CA ALA A 35 9.66 -15.96 11.17
C ALA A 35 9.19 -17.39 11.45
N GLU A 36 8.82 -17.66 12.68
CA GLU A 36 8.21 -18.94 13.03
C GLU A 36 6.98 -19.12 12.16
N ASN A 37 6.98 -20.15 11.31
CA ASN A 37 5.86 -20.54 10.46
C ASN A 37 4.71 -21.06 11.35
N GLY A 38 4.13 -20.16 12.15
CA GLY A 38 2.89 -20.38 12.89
C GLY A 38 1.68 -20.13 11.97
N LYS A 39 0.53 -20.61 12.39
CA LYS A 39 -0.75 -20.41 11.69
C LYS A 39 -1.15 -18.92 11.54
N ASP A 40 -0.41 -18.00 12.17
CA ASP A 40 -0.70 -16.58 12.33
C ASP A 40 0.22 -15.68 11.47
N SER A 41 1.07 -16.26 10.61
CA SER A 41 1.97 -15.50 9.74
C SER A 41 1.89 -15.95 8.30
N VAL A 42 2.14 -15.00 7.39
CA VAL A 42 2.22 -15.23 5.93
C VAL A 42 3.46 -14.56 5.38
N ILE A 43 4.11 -15.23 4.44
CA ILE A 43 5.21 -14.67 3.65
C ILE A 43 4.74 -14.56 2.21
N VAL A 44 4.79 -13.36 1.66
CA VAL A 44 4.47 -13.07 0.27
C VAL A 44 5.78 -12.77 -0.46
N VAL A 45 6.13 -13.58 -1.45
CA VAL A 45 7.34 -13.38 -2.24
C VAL A 45 7.00 -12.60 -3.50
N MET A 46 7.56 -11.42 -3.64
CA MET A 46 7.39 -10.53 -4.79
C MET A 46 8.72 -10.32 -5.53
N GLY A 47 8.65 -9.79 -6.76
CA GLY A 47 9.87 -9.45 -7.50
C GLY A 47 10.51 -8.15 -6.99
N PRO A 48 11.81 -7.93 -7.26
CA PRO A 48 12.51 -6.72 -6.81
C PRO A 48 11.89 -5.41 -7.32
N SER A 49 11.17 -5.46 -8.45
CA SER A 49 10.46 -4.30 -9.02
C SER A 49 9.17 -3.94 -8.29
N SER A 50 8.77 -4.72 -7.31
CA SER A 50 7.57 -4.46 -6.49
C SER A 50 7.88 -3.66 -5.24
N GLU A 51 9.15 -3.41 -4.94
CA GLU A 51 9.52 -2.55 -3.81
C GLU A 51 9.15 -1.10 -4.13
N PRO A 52 8.43 -0.40 -3.24
CA PRO A 52 8.03 0.98 -3.48
C PRO A 52 9.22 1.93 -3.38
N GLU A 53 9.61 2.59 -4.48
CA GLU A 53 10.74 3.53 -4.51
C GLU A 53 10.50 4.72 -3.57
N ALA A 54 9.28 5.23 -3.54
CA ALA A 54 8.87 6.38 -2.73
C ALA A 54 8.33 6.00 -1.34
N GLY A 55 8.38 4.70 -0.99
CA GLY A 55 7.81 4.20 0.26
C GLY A 55 6.27 4.08 0.22
N PHE A 56 5.68 4.07 1.39
CA PHE A 56 4.25 3.81 1.60
C PHE A 56 3.41 5.08 1.70
N ASP A 57 3.79 6.10 0.92
CA ASP A 57 3.04 7.36 0.80
C ASP A 57 2.04 7.25 -0.37
N PRO A 58 0.73 7.38 -0.13
CA PRO A 58 -0.27 7.28 -1.18
C PRO A 58 -0.17 8.37 -2.26
N ALA A 59 0.53 9.48 -2.00
CA ALA A 59 0.75 10.55 -2.99
C ALA A 59 1.78 10.18 -4.06
N TYR A 60 2.75 9.36 -3.73
CA TYR A 60 3.89 9.05 -4.62
C TYR A 60 3.88 7.60 -5.11
N GLY A 61 2.96 6.80 -4.62
CA GLY A 61 2.81 5.40 -4.97
C GLY A 61 3.78 4.47 -4.25
N TRP A 62 3.47 3.22 -4.30
CA TRP A 62 4.10 2.16 -3.53
C TRP A 62 4.17 0.88 -4.37
N GLY A 63 4.93 0.95 -5.46
CA GLY A 63 5.30 -0.17 -6.32
C GLY A 63 4.33 -0.49 -7.46
N ALA A 64 4.63 -1.50 -8.24
CA ALA A 64 3.91 -1.84 -9.46
C ALA A 64 2.59 -2.57 -9.14
N GLY A 65 1.46 -2.00 -9.54
CA GLY A 65 0.14 -2.64 -9.49
C GLY A 65 -0.64 -2.49 -8.19
N GLU A 66 -0.15 -1.73 -7.24
CA GLU A 66 -0.73 -1.61 -5.90
C GLU A 66 -1.99 -0.75 -5.81
N HIS A 67 -2.23 0.11 -6.78
CA HIS A 67 -3.34 1.06 -6.78
C HIS A 67 -4.73 0.44 -6.99
N VAL A 68 -4.78 -0.87 -7.11
CA VAL A 68 -6.03 -1.63 -7.26
C VAL A 68 -6.43 -2.36 -5.99
N HIS A 69 -5.64 -2.24 -4.94
CA HIS A 69 -5.83 -2.98 -3.68
C HIS A 69 -6.05 -2.02 -2.51
N GLU A 70 -6.79 -2.50 -1.52
CA GLU A 70 -6.95 -1.83 -0.24
C GLU A 70 -5.59 -1.71 0.47
N PRO A 71 -5.18 -0.51 0.93
CA PRO A 71 -3.94 -0.32 1.65
C PRO A 71 -3.90 -1.15 2.94
N LEU A 72 -2.71 -1.62 3.33
CA LEU A 72 -2.53 -2.37 4.59
C LEU A 72 -2.38 -1.43 5.79
N ILE A 73 -1.71 -0.30 5.58
CA ILE A 73 -1.32 0.64 6.65
C ILE A 73 -2.37 1.70 6.88
N GLN A 74 -2.91 2.26 5.81
CA GLN A 74 -3.94 3.29 5.86
C GLN A 74 -5.32 2.65 5.70
N SER A 75 -6.35 3.30 6.26
CA SER A 75 -7.75 3.00 5.96
C SER A 75 -8.26 3.87 4.82
N THR A 76 -9.31 3.43 4.16
CA THR A 76 -9.95 4.14 3.05
C THR A 76 -11.37 4.56 3.42
N LEU A 77 -11.98 5.48 2.68
CA LEU A 77 -13.38 5.86 2.93
C LEU A 77 -14.35 4.75 2.55
N THR A 78 -14.07 4.08 1.45
CA THR A 78 -14.90 3.00 0.91
C THR A 78 -14.04 1.79 0.58
N VAL A 79 -14.66 0.66 0.29
CA VAL A 79 -13.99 -0.57 -0.17
C VAL A 79 -14.69 -1.13 -1.40
N THR A 80 -13.94 -1.75 -2.29
CA THR A 80 -14.50 -2.51 -3.41
C THR A 80 -14.71 -3.96 -2.99
N LYS A 81 -15.97 -4.41 -2.98
CA LYS A 81 -16.32 -5.79 -2.66
C LYS A 81 -15.99 -6.75 -3.79
N ALA A 82 -16.00 -8.05 -3.49
CA ALA A 82 -15.70 -9.10 -4.47
C ALA A 82 -16.64 -9.12 -5.69
N ASP A 83 -17.86 -8.62 -5.53
CA ASP A 83 -18.85 -8.46 -6.62
C ASP A 83 -18.72 -7.11 -7.35
N MET A 84 -17.65 -6.37 -7.08
CA MET A 84 -17.36 -5.03 -7.62
C MET A 84 -18.32 -3.93 -7.15
N THR A 85 -19.15 -4.17 -6.16
CA THR A 85 -19.94 -3.11 -5.53
C THR A 85 -19.12 -2.36 -4.49
N ILE A 86 -19.50 -1.13 -4.21
CA ILE A 86 -18.88 -0.32 -3.17
C ILE A 86 -19.48 -0.66 -1.80
N GLY A 87 -18.60 -0.84 -0.83
CA GLY A 87 -18.91 -0.87 0.60
C GLY A 87 -18.34 0.33 1.30
N TYR A 88 -18.69 0.51 2.57
CA TYR A 88 -18.12 1.52 3.44
C TYR A 88 -17.02 0.92 4.32
N ASP A 89 -15.98 1.72 4.60
CA ASP A 89 -14.93 1.45 5.59
C ASP A 89 -14.90 2.56 6.64
N LEU A 90 -14.18 3.66 6.42
CA LEU A 90 -14.28 4.84 7.28
C LEU A 90 -15.62 5.57 7.09
N ALA A 91 -16.16 5.59 5.87
CA ALA A 91 -17.46 6.19 5.61
C ALA A 91 -18.59 5.41 6.31
N THR A 92 -19.57 6.15 6.81
CA THR A 92 -20.83 5.62 7.34
C THR A 92 -22.03 6.01 6.48
N ASP A 93 -21.91 7.11 5.75
CA ASP A 93 -22.88 7.59 4.78
C ASP A 93 -22.20 8.40 3.67
N MET A 94 -22.82 8.42 2.49
CA MET A 94 -22.30 9.15 1.35
C MET A 94 -23.44 9.61 0.45
N ASN A 95 -23.46 10.89 0.15
CA ASN A 95 -24.47 11.54 -0.69
C ASN A 95 -23.79 12.32 -1.82
N VAL A 96 -24.45 12.41 -2.95
CA VAL A 96 -24.03 13.23 -4.08
C VAL A 96 -25.14 14.20 -4.46
N SER A 97 -24.76 15.43 -4.80
CA SER A 97 -25.70 16.45 -5.29
C SER A 97 -26.35 16.05 -6.62
N ASP A 98 -27.53 16.60 -6.92
CA ASP A 98 -28.28 16.30 -8.13
C ASP A 98 -27.50 16.55 -9.43
N ASP A 99 -26.59 17.52 -9.41
CA ASP A 99 -25.70 17.85 -10.52
C ASP A 99 -24.43 17.00 -10.58
N GLY A 100 -24.21 16.16 -9.58
CA GLY A 100 -23.04 15.29 -9.46
C GLY A 100 -21.73 16.02 -9.15
N MET A 101 -21.80 17.29 -8.72
CA MET A 101 -20.63 18.13 -8.53
C MET A 101 -20.12 18.14 -7.08
N THR A 102 -20.93 17.72 -6.13
CA THR A 102 -20.55 17.73 -4.70
C THR A 102 -20.87 16.39 -4.07
N TRP A 103 -19.87 15.78 -3.45
CA TRP A 103 -20.02 14.58 -2.65
C TRP A 103 -19.87 14.94 -1.17
N THR A 104 -20.82 14.52 -0.35
CA THR A 104 -20.75 14.67 1.11
C THR A 104 -20.62 13.29 1.72
N VAL A 105 -19.58 13.08 2.52
CA VAL A 105 -19.28 11.81 3.16
C VAL A 105 -19.24 12.01 4.67
N THR A 106 -20.01 11.21 5.39
CA THR A 106 -19.91 11.12 6.84
C THR A 106 -19.01 9.96 7.22
N ILE A 107 -18.05 10.18 8.09
CA ILE A 107 -17.13 9.17 8.57
C ILE A 107 -17.47 8.76 10.02
N ARG A 108 -16.97 7.60 10.43
CA ARG A 108 -17.05 7.14 11.82
C ARG A 108 -16.16 8.01 12.73
N ASP A 109 -16.48 8.03 14.02
CA ASP A 109 -15.84 8.90 15.01
C ASP A 109 -14.97 8.15 16.03
N ASP A 110 -14.84 6.83 15.86
CA ASP A 110 -14.15 5.93 16.81
C ASP A 110 -12.79 5.44 16.31
N VAL A 111 -12.27 5.99 15.21
CA VAL A 111 -11.00 5.60 14.61
C VAL A 111 -9.84 6.42 15.13
N LYS A 112 -8.72 5.74 15.38
CA LYS A 112 -7.44 6.35 15.73
C LYS A 112 -6.35 5.91 14.78
N PHE A 113 -5.39 6.79 14.59
CA PHE A 113 -4.11 6.43 14.01
C PHE A 113 -3.26 5.60 14.99
N THR A 114 -2.23 4.95 14.47
CA THR A 114 -1.34 4.07 15.26
C THR A 114 -0.49 4.82 16.29
N ASP A 115 -0.43 6.13 16.26
CA ASP A 115 0.16 7.00 17.27
C ASP A 115 -0.81 7.42 18.38
N GLY A 116 -2.10 7.06 18.24
CA GLY A 116 -3.16 7.30 19.22
C GLY A 116 -4.01 8.54 18.96
N GLU A 117 -3.64 9.41 18.02
CA GLU A 117 -4.44 10.57 17.62
C GLU A 117 -5.72 10.13 16.89
N LYS A 118 -6.80 10.90 17.07
CA LYS A 118 -8.10 10.62 16.44
C LYS A 118 -8.06 10.97 14.95
N LEU A 119 -8.59 10.09 14.10
CA LEU A 119 -8.83 10.39 12.71
C LEU A 119 -10.10 11.24 12.58
N THR A 120 -10.01 12.35 11.85
CA THR A 120 -11.12 13.30 11.64
C THR A 120 -11.34 13.58 10.15
N ALA A 121 -12.41 14.31 9.85
CA ALA A 121 -12.68 14.80 8.50
C ALA A 121 -11.60 15.78 8.00
N GLU A 122 -10.84 16.42 8.90
CA GLU A 122 -9.71 17.27 8.52
C GLU A 122 -8.59 16.45 7.90
N ASP A 123 -8.25 15.28 8.46
CA ASP A 123 -7.26 14.36 7.87
C ASP A 123 -7.70 13.87 6.50
N VAL A 124 -9.01 13.61 6.33
CA VAL A 124 -9.56 13.22 5.03
C VAL A 124 -9.40 14.37 4.03
N ALA A 125 -9.84 15.58 4.37
CA ALA A 125 -9.73 16.75 3.50
C ALA A 125 -8.28 17.07 3.15
N PHE A 126 -7.39 17.01 4.14
CA PHE A 126 -5.94 17.16 3.97
C PHE A 126 -5.39 16.14 2.97
N THR A 127 -5.71 14.86 3.16
CA THR A 127 -5.24 13.78 2.29
C THR A 127 -5.62 14.04 0.83
N TYR A 128 -6.90 14.28 0.55
CA TYR A 128 -7.36 14.44 -0.83
C TYR A 128 -6.84 15.72 -1.49
N ASN A 129 -6.72 16.83 -0.76
CA ASN A 129 -6.09 18.05 -1.28
C ASN A 129 -4.60 17.84 -1.56
N THR A 130 -3.88 17.15 -0.68
CA THR A 130 -2.46 16.79 -0.88
C THR A 130 -2.28 15.91 -2.11
N LEU A 131 -3.13 14.90 -2.30
CA LEU A 131 -3.10 14.02 -3.46
C LEU A 131 -3.44 14.77 -4.76
N ARG A 132 -4.44 15.65 -4.75
CA ARG A 132 -4.76 16.51 -5.90
C ARG A 132 -3.55 17.33 -6.36
N ASP A 133 -2.80 17.86 -5.40
CA ASP A 133 -1.70 18.78 -5.70
C ASP A 133 -0.37 18.06 -6.00
N ASN A 134 -0.17 16.85 -5.48
CA ASN A 134 1.14 16.19 -5.50
C ASN A 134 1.15 14.76 -6.07
N SER A 135 -0.01 14.12 -6.30
CA SER A 135 -0.01 12.73 -6.74
C SER A 135 0.63 12.56 -8.10
N SER A 136 1.60 11.65 -8.17
CA SER A 136 2.24 11.24 -9.42
C SER A 136 1.67 9.95 -10.00
N VAL A 137 0.78 9.28 -9.27
CA VAL A 137 0.31 7.92 -9.59
C VAL A 137 -1.18 7.83 -9.89
N ASN A 138 -1.99 8.65 -9.23
CA ASN A 138 -3.42 8.70 -9.44
C ASN A 138 -3.84 10.08 -9.96
N ASP A 139 -4.82 10.08 -10.88
CA ASP A 139 -5.39 11.31 -11.41
C ASP A 139 -6.48 11.84 -10.47
N PHE A 140 -6.19 12.94 -9.79
CA PHE A 140 -7.15 13.69 -8.96
C PHE A 140 -7.60 15.01 -9.60
N THR A 141 -7.38 15.22 -10.88
CA THR A 141 -7.77 16.46 -11.59
C THR A 141 -9.28 16.72 -11.60
N MET A 142 -10.10 15.68 -11.34
CA MET A 142 -11.54 15.83 -11.17
C MET A 142 -11.90 16.52 -9.84
N LEU A 143 -11.07 16.41 -8.81
CA LEU A 143 -11.30 17.06 -7.52
C LEU A 143 -10.91 18.54 -7.61
N LYS A 144 -11.83 19.40 -7.23
CA LYS A 144 -11.57 20.84 -7.07
C LYS A 144 -11.02 21.13 -5.67
N GLU A 145 -11.71 20.64 -4.65
CA GLU A 145 -11.38 20.87 -3.25
C GLU A 145 -12.06 19.83 -2.36
N ALA A 146 -11.40 19.43 -1.29
CA ALA A 146 -12.00 18.71 -0.17
C ALA A 146 -12.02 19.61 1.07
N ARG A 147 -13.12 19.63 1.81
CA ARG A 147 -13.30 20.45 3.03
C ARG A 147 -13.92 19.62 4.14
N ALA A 148 -13.40 19.73 5.36
CA ALA A 148 -14.10 19.28 6.55
C ALA A 148 -15.20 20.30 6.89
N LEU A 149 -16.43 19.82 7.06
CA LEU A 149 -17.54 20.64 7.53
C LEU A 149 -17.66 20.60 9.06
N ASP A 150 -17.29 19.48 9.64
CA ASP A 150 -17.15 19.20 11.06
C ASP A 150 -16.18 18.01 11.26
N ASP A 151 -16.02 17.51 12.50
CA ASP A 151 -15.08 16.42 12.82
C ASP A 151 -15.34 15.13 12.04
N THR A 152 -16.56 14.92 11.54
CA THR A 152 -17.01 13.67 10.93
C THR A 152 -17.57 13.82 9.52
N THR A 153 -17.69 15.04 9.02
CA THR A 153 -18.29 15.29 7.70
C THR A 153 -17.29 15.97 6.78
N VAL A 154 -17.00 15.34 5.64
CA VAL A 154 -16.17 15.90 4.59
C VAL A 154 -16.99 16.12 3.32
N GLU A 155 -16.73 17.24 2.65
CA GLU A 155 -17.33 17.61 1.38
C GLU A 155 -16.25 17.67 0.30
N PHE A 156 -16.54 17.05 -0.85
CA PHE A 156 -15.68 17.04 -2.03
C PHE A 156 -16.37 17.81 -3.15
N ASP A 157 -15.82 18.94 -3.53
CA ASP A 157 -16.23 19.68 -4.72
C ASP A 157 -15.49 19.13 -5.95
N MET A 158 -16.22 18.87 -7.01
CA MET A 158 -15.70 18.32 -8.24
C MET A 158 -15.63 19.39 -9.33
N ASN A 159 -14.63 19.32 -10.21
CA ASN A 159 -14.52 20.16 -11.42
C ASN A 159 -15.53 19.77 -12.49
N ARG A 160 -16.05 18.55 -12.43
CA ARG A 160 -17.07 17.97 -13.31
C ARG A 160 -17.76 16.81 -12.59
N PRO A 161 -18.97 16.41 -13.00
CA PRO A 161 -19.61 15.22 -12.44
C PRO A 161 -18.73 13.99 -12.60
N TYR A 162 -18.52 13.24 -11.52
CA TYR A 162 -17.61 12.09 -11.52
C TYR A 162 -18.19 10.92 -10.72
N SER A 163 -18.97 10.09 -11.40
CA SER A 163 -19.75 9.01 -10.76
C SER A 163 -18.91 7.84 -10.23
N ILE A 164 -17.65 7.72 -10.67
CA ILE A 164 -16.74 6.67 -10.17
C ILE A 164 -15.91 7.12 -8.96
N TRP A 165 -16.19 8.30 -8.39
CA TRP A 165 -15.52 8.82 -7.22
C TRP A 165 -15.46 7.85 -6.02
N PRO A 166 -16.51 7.05 -5.73
CA PRO A 166 -16.44 6.04 -4.67
C PRO A 166 -15.38 4.96 -4.88
N TYR A 167 -15.02 4.63 -6.13
CA TYR A 167 -13.92 3.70 -6.41
C TYR A 167 -12.55 4.34 -6.20
N THR A 168 -12.41 5.64 -6.48
CA THR A 168 -11.21 6.40 -6.14
C THR A 168 -11.01 6.43 -4.62
N MET A 169 -12.10 6.60 -3.86
CA MET A 169 -12.07 6.55 -2.40
C MET A 169 -11.64 5.19 -1.85
N ALA A 170 -11.91 4.09 -2.58
CA ALA A 170 -11.61 2.72 -2.15
C ALA A 170 -10.11 2.36 -2.25
N ILE A 171 -9.33 3.15 -2.97
CA ILE A 171 -7.88 2.94 -3.14
C ILE A 171 -7.05 4.06 -2.54
N THR A 172 -7.70 5.06 -1.93
CA THR A 172 -7.04 6.24 -1.37
C THR A 172 -6.89 6.07 0.14
N GLY A 173 -5.69 5.77 0.59
CA GLY A 173 -5.37 5.66 2.02
C GLY A 173 -5.34 7.03 2.69
N ILE A 174 -6.01 7.17 3.84
CA ILE A 174 -6.05 8.41 4.62
C ILE A 174 -4.78 8.53 5.45
N VAL A 175 -4.12 9.68 5.34
CA VAL A 175 -2.90 10.01 6.08
C VAL A 175 -3.19 11.05 7.18
N PRO A 176 -2.48 11.01 8.32
CA PRO A 176 -2.64 11.99 9.39
C PRO A 176 -2.01 13.33 9.00
N GLU A 177 -2.74 14.44 9.03
CA GLU A 177 -2.21 15.76 8.74
C GLU A 177 -1.06 16.12 9.69
N HIS A 178 -1.22 15.85 11.00
CA HIS A 178 -0.25 16.20 12.04
C HIS A 178 1.11 15.50 11.92
N ALA A 179 1.16 14.35 11.24
CA ALA A 179 2.37 13.55 11.09
C ALA A 179 2.80 13.35 9.63
N TYR A 180 2.15 14.03 8.69
CA TYR A 180 2.51 13.95 7.28
C TYR A 180 3.68 14.87 6.95
N GLY A 181 4.68 14.32 6.23
CA GLY A 181 5.88 15.07 5.85
C GLY A 181 6.78 14.27 4.91
N PRO A 182 7.98 14.78 4.60
CA PRO A 182 8.90 14.16 3.63
C PRO A 182 9.31 12.72 3.95
N ASP A 183 9.28 12.33 5.21
CA ASP A 183 9.67 11.01 5.67
C ASP A 183 8.48 10.05 5.84
N TYR A 184 7.26 10.51 5.54
CA TYR A 184 6.05 9.72 5.73
C TYR A 184 6.12 8.37 5.02
N GLY A 185 6.60 8.34 3.78
CA GLY A 185 6.71 7.09 3.00
C GLY A 185 7.60 6.02 3.64
N THR A 186 8.57 6.41 4.48
CA THR A 186 9.47 5.49 5.17
C THR A 186 9.05 5.18 6.61
N ASN A 187 8.22 6.02 7.21
CA ASN A 187 7.70 5.87 8.57
C ASN A 187 6.19 6.14 8.60
N PRO A 188 5.39 5.37 7.85
CA PRO A 188 3.98 5.65 7.71
C PRO A 188 3.22 5.43 9.02
N ILE A 189 2.40 6.40 9.36
CA ILE A 189 1.41 6.31 10.43
C ILE A 189 0.05 6.16 9.74
N GLY A 190 -0.72 5.16 10.11
CA GLY A 190 -2.02 4.90 9.52
C GLY A 190 -3.04 4.41 10.52
N SER A 191 -4.24 4.16 10.05
CA SER A 191 -5.34 3.60 10.84
C SER A 191 -5.76 2.21 10.35
N GLY A 192 -5.00 1.64 9.42
CA GLY A 192 -5.32 0.38 8.75
C GLY A 192 -5.08 -0.87 9.59
N ARG A 193 -5.25 -2.01 8.95
CA ARG A 193 -5.20 -3.35 9.57
C ARG A 193 -3.82 -3.73 10.08
N TYR A 194 -2.77 -3.13 9.50
CA TYR A 194 -1.38 -3.48 9.80
C TYR A 194 -0.53 -2.24 10.06
N ILE A 195 0.52 -2.45 10.82
CA ILE A 195 1.56 -1.46 11.15
C ILE A 195 2.85 -1.93 10.49
N MET A 196 3.55 -1.07 9.76
CA MET A 196 4.88 -1.38 9.27
C MET A 196 5.87 -1.40 10.45
N LYS A 197 6.51 -2.53 10.67
CA LYS A 197 7.49 -2.70 11.77
C LYS A 197 8.92 -2.58 11.29
N GLN A 198 9.20 -3.06 10.09
CA GLN A 198 10.55 -3.08 9.57
C GLN A 198 10.51 -3.01 8.04
N TRP A 199 11.43 -2.26 7.49
CA TRP A 199 11.67 -2.24 6.05
C TRP A 199 13.17 -2.35 5.79
N ASP A 200 13.60 -3.52 5.33
CA ASP A 200 14.95 -3.80 4.89
C ASP A 200 14.98 -3.66 3.36
N LYS A 201 15.35 -2.47 2.87
CA LYS A 201 15.31 -2.15 1.44
C LYS A 201 16.02 -3.21 0.59
N GLY A 202 15.33 -3.68 -0.45
CA GLY A 202 15.80 -4.73 -1.35
C GLY A 202 15.73 -6.15 -0.77
N GLN A 203 15.13 -6.35 0.41
CA GLN A 203 15.06 -7.64 1.08
C GLN A 203 13.66 -7.98 1.53
N GLN A 204 13.06 -7.19 2.42
CA GLN A 204 11.75 -7.47 3.01
C GLN A 204 11.10 -6.26 3.63
N VAL A 205 9.78 -6.31 3.74
CA VAL A 205 8.97 -5.44 4.61
C VAL A 205 8.19 -6.33 5.58
N ILE A 206 8.20 -6.00 6.85
CA ILE A 206 7.48 -6.73 7.90
C ILE A 206 6.35 -5.86 8.43
N PHE A 207 5.14 -6.38 8.34
CA PHE A 207 3.94 -5.78 8.90
C PHE A 207 3.42 -6.63 10.06
N GLU A 208 2.96 -5.97 11.12
CA GLU A 208 2.25 -6.59 12.23
C GLU A 208 0.80 -6.11 12.28
N ALA A 209 -0.10 -7.01 12.67
CA ALA A 209 -1.50 -6.66 12.87
C ALA A 209 -1.64 -5.49 13.85
N ASN A 210 -2.43 -4.50 13.47
CA ASN A 210 -2.75 -3.36 14.34
C ASN A 210 -3.70 -3.84 15.47
N PRO A 211 -3.28 -3.80 16.74
CA PRO A 211 -4.11 -4.26 17.85
C PRO A 211 -5.31 -3.35 18.11
N ASP A 212 -5.21 -2.08 17.68
CA ASP A 212 -6.23 -1.05 17.88
C ASP A 212 -7.06 -0.80 16.61
N TYR A 213 -7.01 -1.76 15.66
CA TYR A 213 -7.82 -1.66 14.45
C TYR A 213 -9.32 -1.68 14.80
N TYR A 214 -10.05 -0.72 14.28
CA TYR A 214 -11.48 -0.50 14.57
C TYR A 214 -12.45 -1.56 13.96
N GLY A 215 -11.98 -2.38 13.03
CA GLY A 215 -12.75 -3.44 12.40
C GLY A 215 -12.40 -4.83 12.93
N ASP A 216 -12.71 -5.85 12.16
CA ASP A 216 -12.36 -7.23 12.50
C ASP A 216 -10.83 -7.41 12.54
N ALA A 217 -10.34 -8.02 13.61
CA ALA A 217 -8.91 -8.27 13.78
C ALA A 217 -8.34 -9.09 12.60
N PRO A 218 -7.18 -8.71 12.04
CA PRO A 218 -6.55 -9.47 10.99
C PRO A 218 -6.27 -10.92 11.40
N LYS A 219 -6.54 -11.87 10.50
CA LYS A 219 -6.28 -13.30 10.76
C LYS A 219 -4.79 -13.60 10.85
N MET A 220 -3.98 -12.92 10.05
CA MET A 220 -2.53 -13.02 10.08
C MET A 220 -1.98 -11.96 11.00
N LYS A 221 -1.22 -12.34 12.01
CA LYS A 221 -0.59 -11.39 12.93
C LYS A 221 0.64 -10.75 12.34
N THR A 222 1.32 -11.46 11.44
CA THR A 222 2.52 -10.96 10.76
C THR A 222 2.41 -11.24 9.27
N VAL A 223 2.72 -10.24 8.47
CA VAL A 223 2.86 -10.32 7.01
C VAL A 223 4.27 -9.88 6.65
N THR A 224 5.01 -10.75 5.97
CA THR A 224 6.35 -10.42 5.44
C THR A 224 6.27 -10.45 3.90
N VAL A 225 6.71 -9.37 3.27
CA VAL A 225 6.75 -9.22 1.81
C VAL A 225 8.18 -9.09 1.35
#